data_080f9f3317d95ae0896e336599f170c4
#
_entry.id   080f9f3317d95ae0896e336599f170c4
#
_cell.length_a   1.000
_cell.length_b   1.000
_cell.length_c   1.000
_cell.angle_alpha   90.00
_cell.angle_beta   90.00
_cell.angle_gamma   90.00
#
_symmetry.space_group_name_H-M   'P 1'
#
loop_
_entity.id
_entity.type
_entity.pdbx_description
1 polymer ?
#
loop_
_entity_poly.entity_id
_entity_poly.type
_entity_poly.pdbx_seq_one_letter_code
_entity_poly.pdbx_strand_id
1 'polypeptide(L)'
;MAALGVLGFGVLALVAALHFDLQDPLRTGGASKTAFWLHILAGPAIVNTVTLTLFNIGGAAGHVLTVAMLASTAFMSLIIDRRSFLTAGLVYIGAVLGFLTDAYGDNAIFANALIIGVLVTTLGTWWRGLRQTVMSALPDFPGKHRLAPYLPADLS
;
A
#
# COMPACT_ATOMS: atom_id res chain seq x y z
N MET A 1 -15.19 15.67 -11.06
CA MET A 1 -14.78 15.05 -12.35
C MET A 1 -13.31 14.60 -12.33
N ALA A 2 -12.34 15.44 -11.93
CA ALA A 2 -10.92 15.07 -11.88
C ALA A 2 -10.62 13.82 -11.02
N ALA A 3 -11.21 13.70 -9.82
CA ALA A 3 -10.99 12.57 -8.91
C ALA A 3 -11.39 11.23 -9.53
N LEU A 4 -12.51 11.17 -10.27
CA LEU A 4 -12.94 9.97 -10.98
C LEU A 4 -11.98 9.58 -12.11
N GLY A 5 -11.43 10.58 -12.81
CA GLY A 5 -10.43 10.34 -13.86
C GLY A 5 -9.13 9.77 -13.28
N VAL A 6 -8.64 10.34 -12.16
CA VAL A 6 -7.45 9.85 -11.46
C VAL A 6 -7.68 8.43 -10.91
N LEU A 7 -8.85 8.17 -10.33
CA LEU A 7 -9.20 6.84 -9.84
C LEU A 7 -9.26 5.82 -10.98
N GLY A 8 -9.93 6.17 -12.08
CA GLY A 8 -10.02 5.31 -13.28
C GLY A 8 -8.63 4.97 -13.85
N PHE A 9 -7.77 5.97 -13.99
CA PHE A 9 -6.38 5.76 -14.38
C PHE A 9 -5.64 4.84 -13.41
N GLY A 10 -5.79 5.06 -12.09
CA GLY A 10 -5.18 4.24 -11.05
C GLY A 10 -5.61 2.77 -11.12
N VAL A 11 -6.92 2.52 -11.34
CA VAL A 11 -7.45 1.15 -11.50
C VAL A 11 -6.89 0.48 -12.76
N LEU A 12 -6.85 1.18 -13.89
CA LEU A 12 -6.25 0.65 -15.13
C LEU A 12 -4.78 0.33 -14.95
N ALA A 13 -4.03 1.23 -14.30
CA ALA A 13 -2.61 1.00 -14.00
C ALA A 13 -2.42 -0.21 -13.06
N LEU A 14 -3.31 -0.39 -12.07
CA LEU A 14 -3.27 -1.56 -11.17
C LEU A 14 -3.53 -2.86 -11.93
N VAL A 15 -4.56 -2.91 -12.77
CA VAL A 15 -4.88 -4.10 -13.57
C VAL A 15 -3.72 -4.46 -14.47
N ALA A 16 -3.12 -3.48 -15.17
CA ALA A 16 -1.95 -3.69 -15.99
C ALA A 16 -0.75 -4.18 -15.14
N ALA A 17 -0.51 -3.58 -13.98
CA ALA A 17 0.56 -3.99 -13.08
C ALA A 17 0.43 -5.43 -12.63
N LEU A 18 -0.78 -5.85 -12.23
CA LEU A 18 -1.06 -7.23 -11.82
C LEU A 18 -0.88 -8.21 -13.00
N HIS A 19 -1.27 -7.82 -14.21
CA HIS A 19 -1.04 -8.62 -15.40
C HIS A 19 0.45 -8.91 -15.63
N PHE A 20 1.30 -7.90 -15.52
CA PHE A 20 2.75 -8.07 -15.64
C PHE A 20 3.36 -8.84 -14.46
N ASP A 21 2.84 -8.68 -13.24
CA ASP A 21 3.28 -9.47 -12.08
C ASP A 21 3.01 -10.97 -12.24
N LEU A 22 1.86 -11.32 -12.83
CA LEU A 22 1.50 -12.71 -13.09
C LEU A 22 2.35 -13.37 -14.20
N GLN A 23 2.99 -12.57 -15.05
CA GLN A 23 3.91 -13.06 -16.09
C GLN A 23 5.31 -13.35 -15.54
N ASP A 24 5.72 -12.72 -14.44
CA ASP A 24 7.05 -12.86 -13.86
C ASP A 24 6.97 -13.01 -12.32
N PRO A 25 6.47 -14.15 -11.80
CA PRO A 25 6.30 -14.37 -10.35
C PRO A 25 7.63 -14.31 -9.57
N LEU A 26 8.73 -14.71 -10.18
CA LEU A 26 10.07 -14.69 -9.57
C LEU A 26 10.74 -13.31 -9.66
N ARG A 27 10.14 -12.37 -10.39
CA ARG A 27 10.59 -10.97 -10.50
C ARG A 27 12.03 -10.80 -11.02
N THR A 28 12.43 -11.65 -11.91
CA THR A 28 13.77 -11.62 -12.51
C THR A 28 13.83 -10.90 -13.86
N GLY A 29 12.69 -10.70 -14.49
CA GLY A 29 12.57 -10.19 -15.84
C GLY A 29 12.17 -8.72 -15.98
N GLY A 30 11.99 -8.29 -17.23
CA GLY A 30 11.54 -6.94 -17.57
C GLY A 30 10.09 -6.67 -17.17
N ALA A 31 9.22 -7.69 -17.19
CA ALA A 31 7.82 -7.58 -16.80
C ALA A 31 7.67 -7.09 -15.36
N SER A 32 8.48 -7.59 -14.43
CA SER A 32 8.49 -7.15 -13.04
C SER A 32 8.88 -5.67 -12.88
N LYS A 33 9.79 -5.16 -13.70
CA LYS A 33 10.18 -3.74 -13.69
C LYS A 33 9.03 -2.86 -14.16
N THR A 34 8.34 -3.27 -15.23
CA THR A 34 7.15 -2.56 -15.72
C THR A 34 6.03 -2.58 -14.67
N ALA A 35 5.76 -3.73 -14.07
CA ALA A 35 4.79 -3.86 -12.98
C ALA A 35 5.13 -2.93 -11.80
N PHE A 36 6.40 -2.83 -11.41
CA PHE A 36 6.84 -1.94 -10.34
C PHE A 36 6.46 -0.48 -10.60
N TRP A 37 6.75 0.06 -11.77
CA TRP A 37 6.41 1.44 -12.12
C TRP A 37 4.89 1.67 -12.18
N LEU A 38 4.15 0.71 -12.72
CA LEU A 38 2.70 0.77 -12.75
C LEU A 38 2.09 0.76 -11.33
N HIS A 39 2.63 -0.03 -10.41
CA HIS A 39 2.20 -0.01 -9.00
C HIS A 39 2.53 1.32 -8.31
N ILE A 40 3.67 1.94 -8.62
CA ILE A 40 4.01 3.27 -8.09
C ILE A 40 3.02 4.34 -8.56
N LEU A 41 2.50 4.23 -9.77
CA LEU A 41 1.46 5.14 -10.29
C LEU A 41 0.07 4.80 -9.71
N ALA A 42 -0.29 3.52 -9.68
CA ALA A 42 -1.59 3.06 -9.20
C ALA A 42 -1.80 3.33 -7.71
N GLY A 43 -0.77 3.12 -6.89
CA GLY A 43 -0.85 3.28 -5.43
C GLY A 43 -1.35 4.67 -5.02
N PRO A 44 -0.63 5.76 -5.33
CA PRO A 44 -1.09 7.10 -5.00
C PRO A 44 -2.41 7.48 -5.67
N ALA A 45 -2.62 7.10 -6.94
CA ALA A 45 -3.85 7.43 -7.66
C ALA A 45 -5.10 6.83 -6.99
N ILE A 46 -5.02 5.60 -6.50
CA ILE A 46 -6.15 4.94 -5.83
C ILE A 46 -6.21 5.36 -4.36
N VAL A 47 -5.11 5.15 -3.62
CA VAL A 47 -5.10 5.31 -2.15
C VAL A 47 -5.40 6.75 -1.77
N ASN A 48 -4.68 7.74 -2.34
CA ASN A 48 -4.89 9.13 -1.96
C ASN A 48 -6.26 9.63 -2.39
N THR A 49 -6.74 9.26 -3.60
CA THR A 49 -8.05 9.71 -4.08
C THR A 49 -9.18 9.16 -3.21
N VAL A 50 -9.17 7.86 -2.91
CA VAL A 50 -10.22 7.24 -2.10
C VAL A 50 -10.12 7.72 -0.65
N THR A 51 -8.92 7.75 -0.08
CA THR A 51 -8.71 8.15 1.32
C THR A 51 -9.10 9.61 1.56
N LEU A 52 -8.73 10.54 0.67
CA LEU A 52 -9.15 11.93 0.75
C LEU A 52 -10.67 12.08 0.64
N THR A 53 -11.30 11.32 -0.24
CA THR A 53 -12.76 11.34 -0.40
C THR A 53 -13.45 10.88 0.87
N LEU A 54 -12.98 9.78 1.48
CA LEU A 54 -13.52 9.24 2.72
C LEU A 54 -13.28 10.19 3.90
N PHE A 55 -12.09 10.76 3.99
CA PHE A 55 -11.74 11.74 5.04
C PHE A 55 -12.63 12.99 4.97
N ASN A 56 -12.93 13.46 3.76
CA ASN A 56 -13.79 14.63 3.54
C ASN A 56 -15.28 14.38 3.87
N ILE A 57 -15.71 13.13 4.02
CA ILE A 57 -17.05 12.83 4.56
C ILE A 57 -17.18 13.41 5.97
N GLY A 58 -16.06 13.45 6.72
CA GLY A 58 -16.00 14.01 8.07
C GLY A 58 -16.67 13.13 9.13
N GLY A 59 -16.60 13.60 10.38
CA GLY A 59 -17.15 12.90 11.53
C GLY A 59 -16.50 11.53 11.79
N ALA A 60 -17.04 10.81 12.77
CA ALA A 60 -16.52 9.48 13.15
C ALA A 60 -16.58 8.47 11.99
N ALA A 61 -17.63 8.50 11.20
CA ALA A 61 -17.81 7.59 10.07
C ALA A 61 -16.71 7.78 9.01
N GLY A 62 -16.43 9.02 8.60
CA GLY A 62 -15.38 9.31 7.62
C GLY A 62 -13.99 8.86 8.11
N HIS A 63 -13.67 9.09 9.37
CA HIS A 63 -12.40 8.68 9.96
C HIS A 63 -12.27 7.15 10.03
N VAL A 64 -13.32 6.44 10.47
CA VAL A 64 -13.33 4.97 10.51
C VAL A 64 -13.15 4.38 9.10
N LEU A 65 -13.86 4.89 8.11
CA LEU A 65 -13.73 4.44 6.71
C LEU A 65 -12.33 4.71 6.16
N THR A 66 -11.73 5.86 6.50
CA THR A 66 -10.35 6.20 6.13
C THR A 66 -9.36 5.19 6.70
N VAL A 67 -9.46 4.87 7.98
CA VAL A 67 -8.60 3.88 8.65
C VAL A 67 -8.81 2.49 8.04
N ALA A 68 -10.06 2.08 7.81
CA ALA A 68 -10.38 0.81 7.18
C ALA A 68 -9.80 0.70 5.76
N MET A 69 -9.85 1.77 4.96
CA MET A 69 -9.24 1.83 3.63
C MET A 69 -7.72 1.68 3.70
N LEU A 70 -7.05 2.40 4.61
CA LEU A 70 -5.60 2.30 4.78
C LEU A 70 -5.17 0.89 5.25
N ALA A 71 -5.91 0.30 6.20
CA ALA A 71 -5.67 -1.07 6.67
C ALA A 71 -5.86 -2.10 5.54
N SER A 72 -6.92 -1.97 4.74
CA SER A 72 -7.18 -2.83 3.58
C SER A 72 -6.07 -2.70 2.54
N THR A 73 -5.59 -1.49 2.30
CA THR A 73 -4.46 -1.24 1.38
C THR A 73 -3.17 -1.89 1.87
N ALA A 74 -2.87 -1.78 3.16
CA ALA A 74 -1.71 -2.43 3.76
C ALA A 74 -1.81 -3.97 3.65
N PHE A 75 -2.98 -4.53 3.91
CA PHE A 75 -3.24 -5.96 3.79
C PHE A 75 -3.06 -6.46 2.34
N MET A 76 -3.65 -5.76 1.37
CA MET A 76 -3.48 -6.08 -0.06
C MET A 76 -2.03 -5.95 -0.52
N SER A 77 -1.31 -4.96 0.00
CA SER A 77 0.13 -4.78 -0.26
C SER A 77 0.97 -5.99 0.19
N LEU A 78 0.62 -6.59 1.34
CA LEU A 78 1.26 -7.83 1.82
C LEU A 78 0.95 -9.04 0.93
N ILE A 79 -0.29 -9.18 0.47
CA ILE A 79 -0.70 -10.28 -0.41
C ILE A 79 0.04 -10.20 -1.76
N ILE A 80 0.00 -9.03 -2.40
CA ILE A 80 0.61 -8.79 -3.71
C ILE A 80 2.14 -8.70 -3.61
N ASP A 81 2.68 -8.51 -2.40
CA ASP A 81 4.11 -8.24 -2.14
C ASP A 81 4.60 -6.98 -2.87
N ARG A 82 3.81 -5.91 -2.84
CA ARG A 82 4.15 -4.62 -3.45
C ARG A 82 4.06 -3.50 -2.42
N ARG A 83 5.22 -3.02 -1.98
CA ARG A 83 5.35 -1.97 -0.94
C ARG A 83 4.90 -0.59 -1.42
N SER A 84 4.70 -0.39 -2.74
CA SER A 84 4.27 0.89 -3.32
C SER A 84 2.94 1.39 -2.76
N PHE A 85 2.01 0.50 -2.44
CA PHE A 85 0.75 0.87 -1.79
C PHE A 85 0.94 1.33 -0.34
N LEU A 86 1.90 0.71 0.38
CA LEU A 86 2.26 1.17 1.73
C LEU A 86 2.91 2.54 1.71
N THR A 87 3.81 2.80 0.76
CA THR A 87 4.45 4.12 0.65
C THR A 87 3.42 5.20 0.37
N ALA A 88 2.42 4.94 -0.48
CA ALA A 88 1.30 5.88 -0.71
C ALA A 88 0.51 6.14 0.57
N GLY A 89 0.18 5.08 1.34
CA GLY A 89 -0.50 5.20 2.63
C GLY A 89 0.32 5.99 3.66
N LEU A 90 1.63 5.75 3.72
CA LEU A 90 2.53 6.48 4.63
C LEU A 90 2.67 7.97 4.29
N VAL A 91 2.74 8.29 2.99
CA VAL A 91 2.73 9.69 2.54
C VAL A 91 1.43 10.37 2.97
N TYR A 92 0.29 9.69 2.82
CA TYR A 92 -0.99 10.21 3.27
C TYR A 92 -1.04 10.41 4.79
N ILE A 93 -0.59 9.42 5.57
CA ILE A 93 -0.51 9.53 7.03
C ILE A 93 0.39 10.71 7.41
N GLY A 94 1.53 10.87 6.74
CA GLY A 94 2.42 12.00 6.96
C GLY A 94 1.76 13.36 6.70
N ALA A 95 1.00 13.46 5.61
CA ALA A 95 0.26 14.68 5.29
C ALA A 95 -0.83 14.99 6.32
N VAL A 96 -1.59 13.97 6.76
CA VAL A 96 -2.62 14.14 7.80
C VAL A 96 -2.01 14.51 9.14
N LEU A 97 -0.92 13.85 9.55
CA LEU A 97 -0.20 14.20 10.77
C LEU A 97 0.34 15.62 10.69
N GLY A 98 0.94 16.02 9.56
CA GLY A 98 1.40 17.38 9.33
C GLY A 98 0.28 18.40 9.53
N PHE A 99 -0.87 18.17 8.92
CA PHE A 99 -2.04 19.04 9.05
C PHE A 99 -2.56 19.11 10.49
N LEU A 100 -2.65 17.96 11.18
CA LEU A 100 -3.16 17.91 12.56
C LEU A 100 -2.20 18.54 13.57
N THR A 101 -0.91 18.56 13.28
CA THR A 101 0.14 19.02 14.19
C THR A 101 0.67 20.40 13.84
N ASP A 102 0.19 21.03 12.79
CA ASP A 102 0.58 22.39 12.39
C ASP A 102 0.42 23.41 13.53
N ALA A 103 -0.58 23.21 14.39
CA ALA A 103 -0.80 24.03 15.58
C ALA A 103 0.23 23.84 16.70
N TYR A 104 1.08 22.79 16.65
CA TYR A 104 2.05 22.47 17.72
C TYR A 104 3.48 22.97 17.41
N GLY A 105 3.67 23.68 16.30
CA GLY A 105 4.94 24.32 15.92
C GLY A 105 6.02 23.36 15.41
N ASP A 106 7.25 23.85 15.28
CA ASP A 106 8.36 23.15 14.63
C ASP A 106 8.70 21.77 15.21
N ASN A 107 8.45 21.56 16.50
CA ASN A 107 8.72 20.27 17.15
C ASN A 107 7.84 19.15 16.63
N ALA A 108 6.66 19.45 16.10
CA ALA A 108 5.75 18.47 15.53
C ALA A 108 6.31 17.83 14.25
N ILE A 109 7.05 18.58 13.46
CA ILE A 109 7.71 18.08 12.24
C ILE A 109 8.69 16.97 12.59
N PHE A 110 9.51 17.15 13.61
CA PHE A 110 10.47 16.13 14.05
C PHE A 110 9.79 14.89 14.62
N ALA A 111 8.73 15.07 15.43
CA ALA A 111 7.94 13.96 15.96
C ALA A 111 7.28 13.15 14.84
N ASN A 112 6.67 13.82 13.85
CA ASN A 112 6.05 13.17 12.70
C ASN A 112 7.07 12.40 11.85
N ALA A 113 8.23 13.02 11.58
CA ALA A 113 9.31 12.37 10.84
C ALA A 113 9.84 11.13 11.58
N LEU A 114 9.95 11.21 12.92
CA LEU A 114 10.34 10.07 13.75
C LEU A 114 9.31 8.93 13.68
N ILE A 115 8.02 9.24 13.85
CA ILE A 115 6.93 8.24 13.77
C ILE A 115 6.93 7.55 12.41
N ILE A 116 7.00 8.31 11.32
CA ILE A 116 7.02 7.77 9.96
C ILE A 116 8.29 6.93 9.75
N GLY A 117 9.45 7.41 10.20
CA GLY A 117 10.73 6.70 10.11
C GLY A 117 10.69 5.35 10.84
N VAL A 118 10.16 5.32 12.06
CA VAL A 118 9.97 4.07 12.83
C VAL A 118 9.02 3.12 12.11
N LEU A 119 7.88 3.61 11.60
CA LEU A 119 6.92 2.80 10.85
C LEU A 119 7.54 2.18 9.59
N VAL A 120 8.24 2.99 8.78
CA VAL A 120 8.92 2.52 7.56
C VAL A 120 9.97 1.47 7.89
N THR A 121 10.80 1.73 8.90
CA THR A 121 11.87 0.80 9.31
C THR A 121 11.30 -0.51 9.83
N THR A 122 10.31 -0.44 10.69
CA THR A 122 9.63 -1.62 11.27
C THR A 122 8.97 -2.46 10.19
N LEU A 123 8.16 -1.84 9.33
CA LEU A 123 7.50 -2.52 8.21
C LEU A 123 8.52 -3.08 7.21
N GLY A 124 9.62 -2.34 6.94
CA GLY A 124 10.68 -2.81 6.06
C GLY A 124 11.40 -4.05 6.61
N THR A 125 11.73 -4.03 7.90
CA THR A 125 12.44 -5.12 8.57
C THR A 125 11.59 -6.38 8.70
N TRP A 126 10.34 -6.24 9.11
CA TRP A 126 9.45 -7.37 9.40
C TRP A 126 8.56 -7.77 8.22
N TRP A 127 8.75 -7.16 7.05
CA TRP A 127 7.93 -7.39 5.87
C TRP A 127 7.75 -8.86 5.50
N ARG A 128 8.85 -9.60 5.45
CA ARG A 128 8.82 -11.03 5.08
C ARG A 128 8.04 -11.86 6.11
N GLY A 129 8.29 -11.64 7.39
CA GLY A 129 7.57 -12.34 8.47
C GLY A 129 6.08 -12.02 8.47
N LEU A 130 5.71 -10.74 8.35
CA LEU A 130 4.32 -10.32 8.25
C LEU A 130 3.62 -10.96 7.05
N ARG A 131 4.27 -10.94 5.88
CA ARG A 131 3.74 -11.56 4.67
C ARG A 131 3.57 -13.07 4.81
N GLN A 132 4.56 -13.76 5.37
CA GLN A 132 4.49 -15.19 5.62
C GLN A 132 3.31 -15.53 6.53
N THR A 133 3.15 -14.81 7.64
CA THR A 133 2.04 -15.00 8.58
C THR A 133 0.68 -14.79 7.90
N VAL A 134 0.53 -13.71 7.13
CA VAL A 134 -0.72 -13.41 6.41
C VAL A 134 -1.02 -14.48 5.37
N MET A 135 -0.04 -14.84 4.53
CA MET A 135 -0.24 -15.80 3.46
C MET A 135 -0.49 -17.22 3.97
N SER A 136 0.10 -17.61 5.09
CA SER A 136 -0.17 -18.92 5.73
C SER A 136 -1.53 -18.98 6.41
N ALA A 137 -2.03 -17.85 6.94
CA ALA A 137 -3.35 -17.76 7.55
C ALA A 137 -4.50 -17.69 6.53
N LEU A 138 -4.22 -17.24 5.30
CA LEU A 138 -5.23 -17.15 4.25
C LEU A 138 -5.54 -18.53 3.65
N PRO A 139 -6.83 -18.84 3.43
CA PRO A 139 -7.22 -20.07 2.70
C PRO A 139 -6.65 -20.03 1.28
N ASP A 140 -6.63 -21.20 0.63
CA ASP A 140 -6.21 -21.29 -0.75
C ASP A 140 -7.26 -20.67 -1.66
N PHE A 141 -6.85 -19.65 -2.41
CA PHE A 141 -7.67 -18.94 -3.39
C PHE A 141 -7.08 -19.07 -4.81
N PRO A 142 -7.90 -18.94 -5.86
CA PRO A 142 -7.43 -19.02 -7.24
C PRO A 142 -6.30 -18.01 -7.51
N GLY A 143 -5.13 -18.51 -7.93
CA GLY A 143 -3.97 -17.67 -8.23
C GLY A 143 -2.99 -17.45 -7.08
N LYS A 144 -3.23 -17.95 -5.86
CA LYS A 144 -2.30 -17.84 -4.73
C LYS A 144 -0.90 -18.35 -5.08
N HIS A 145 -0.81 -19.46 -5.82
CA HIS A 145 0.45 -20.08 -6.29
C HIS A 145 1.16 -19.26 -7.37
N ARG A 146 0.48 -18.29 -8.01
CA ARG A 146 1.08 -17.37 -9.00
C ARG A 146 1.66 -16.12 -8.39
N LEU A 147 1.40 -15.89 -7.11
CA LEU A 147 2.00 -14.78 -6.37
C LEU A 147 3.46 -15.09 -6.03
N ALA A 148 4.23 -14.04 -5.74
CA ALA A 148 5.62 -14.20 -5.34
C ALA A 148 5.75 -15.18 -4.16
N PRO A 149 6.78 -16.06 -4.14
CA PRO A 149 6.99 -17.04 -3.07
C PRO A 149 7.02 -16.38 -1.69
N TYR A 150 6.41 -17.02 -0.69
CA TYR A 150 6.35 -16.52 0.69
C TYR A 150 6.89 -17.53 1.72
N LEU A 151 7.10 -18.80 1.31
CA LEU A 151 7.76 -19.79 2.12
C LEU A 151 9.28 -19.79 1.88
N PRO A 152 10.10 -20.19 2.87
CA PRO A 152 11.51 -20.50 2.67
C PRO A 152 11.69 -21.55 1.57
N ALA A 153 12.78 -21.46 0.82
CA ALA A 153 13.04 -22.34 -0.33
C ALA A 153 13.15 -23.83 0.03
N ASP A 154 13.38 -24.14 1.30
CA ASP A 154 13.45 -25.50 1.87
C ASP A 154 12.07 -26.10 2.21
N LEU A 155 11.00 -25.30 2.14
CA LEU A 155 9.62 -25.72 2.43
C LEU A 155 8.68 -25.58 1.22
N SER A 156 9.20 -25.25 0.05
CA SER A 156 8.41 -25.01 -1.18
C SER A 156 8.47 -26.19 -2.15
#